data_3ead5450256c9e99c07311dbd0fc5939
#
_entry.id   3ead5450256c9e99c07311dbd0fc5939
#
_cell.length_a   1.000
_cell.length_b   1.000
_cell.length_c   1.000
_cell.angle_alpha   90.00
_cell.angle_beta   90.00
_cell.angle_gamma   90.00
#
_symmetry.space_group_name_H-M   'P 1'
#
loop_
_entity.id
_entity.type
_entity.pdbx_description
1 polymer ?
#
loop_
_entity_poly.entity_id
_entity_poly.type
_entity_poly.pdbx_seq_one_letter_code
_entity_poly.pdbx_strand_id
1 'polypeptide(L)'
;MEVNLKSDYFLQVIDEIGLVKSNPRLLIIVSHSFVEMIVKSLSDYHIPSVKLHNHNQRLEKLRKEKIIDEFQFKLYDWFRELRNKAAHTPIFKLEDSDFEPLYGLVKREQLGVNSFYSFSIKLISELWNKHLDELAPLYMKEYC
;
A
#
# COMPACT_ATOMS: atom_id res chain seq x y z
N MET A 1 24.62 18.63 -9.12
CA MET A 1 24.11 17.49 -8.32
C MET A 1 22.86 16.92 -8.99
N GLU A 2 22.90 15.67 -9.37
CA GLU A 2 21.74 15.03 -9.96
C GLU A 2 20.71 14.74 -8.90
N VAL A 3 19.44 15.11 -9.14
CA VAL A 3 18.34 14.80 -8.26
C VAL A 3 17.77 13.45 -8.68
N ASN A 4 17.79 12.48 -7.78
CA ASN A 4 17.17 11.18 -8.01
C ASN A 4 15.70 11.25 -7.59
N LEU A 5 14.83 11.63 -8.50
CA LEU A 5 13.41 11.84 -8.23
C LEU A 5 12.73 10.59 -7.65
N LYS A 6 13.12 9.40 -8.11
CA LYS A 6 12.58 8.12 -7.62
C LYS A 6 12.87 7.94 -6.15
N SER A 7 14.15 8.10 -5.76
CA SER A 7 14.58 7.95 -4.37
C SER A 7 14.01 9.03 -3.48
N ASP A 8 14.01 10.28 -3.95
CA ASP A 8 13.52 11.41 -3.16
C ASP A 8 12.05 11.27 -2.84
N TYR A 9 11.23 10.91 -3.82
CA TYR A 9 9.81 10.69 -3.60
C TYR A 9 9.58 9.54 -2.60
N PHE A 10 10.28 8.43 -2.80
CA PHE A 10 10.11 7.26 -1.92
C PHE A 10 10.54 7.58 -0.48
N LEU A 11 11.63 8.32 -0.29
CA LEU A 11 12.06 8.74 1.04
C LEU A 11 11.03 9.63 1.72
N GLN A 12 10.36 10.51 0.98
CA GLN A 12 9.26 11.32 1.52
C GLN A 12 8.10 10.44 1.99
N VAL A 13 7.75 9.41 1.23
CA VAL A 13 6.71 8.44 1.62
C VAL A 13 7.07 7.76 2.94
N ILE A 14 8.30 7.28 3.05
CA ILE A 14 8.78 6.61 4.27
C ILE A 14 8.77 7.57 5.45
N ASP A 15 9.19 8.81 5.25
CA ASP A 15 9.18 9.84 6.31
C ASP A 15 7.76 10.12 6.80
N GLU A 16 6.79 10.25 5.89
CA GLU A 16 5.39 10.48 6.26
C GLU A 16 4.82 9.34 7.09
N ILE A 17 5.12 8.10 6.71
CA ILE A 17 4.69 6.93 7.48
C ILE A 17 5.35 6.94 8.86
N GLY A 18 6.64 7.30 8.92
CA GLY A 18 7.38 7.37 10.18
C GLY A 18 6.78 8.35 11.19
N LEU A 19 6.18 9.44 10.70
CA LEU A 19 5.55 10.46 11.57
C LEU A 19 4.38 9.90 12.38
N VAL A 20 3.73 8.86 11.90
CA VAL A 20 2.53 8.30 12.53
C VAL A 20 2.75 6.89 13.10
N LYS A 21 3.99 6.42 13.16
CA LYS A 21 4.30 5.03 13.53
C LYS A 21 3.80 4.63 14.93
N SER A 22 3.68 5.59 15.84
CA SER A 22 3.23 5.32 17.21
C SER A 22 1.70 5.34 17.38
N ASN A 23 0.96 5.69 16.32
CA ASN A 23 -0.49 5.70 16.33
C ASN A 23 -1.01 4.66 15.32
N PRO A 24 -1.45 3.48 15.78
CA PRO A 24 -1.84 2.40 14.87
C PRO A 24 -2.92 2.77 13.85
N ARG A 25 -3.93 3.53 14.27
CA ARG A 25 -5.00 3.95 13.34
C ARG A 25 -4.44 4.84 12.23
N LEU A 26 -3.67 5.85 12.59
CA LEU A 26 -3.08 6.76 11.61
C LEU A 26 -2.05 6.03 10.75
N LEU A 27 -1.27 5.14 11.33
CA LEU A 27 -0.31 4.32 10.60
C LEU A 27 -0.99 3.52 9.50
N ILE A 28 -2.11 2.87 9.83
CA ILE A 28 -2.89 2.10 8.85
C ILE A 28 -3.42 3.01 7.74
N ILE A 29 -4.04 4.13 8.10
CA ILE A 29 -4.67 5.03 7.13
C ILE A 29 -3.64 5.66 6.21
N VAL A 30 -2.53 6.16 6.76
CA VAL A 30 -1.48 6.82 5.97
C VAL A 30 -0.77 5.81 5.07
N SER A 31 -0.38 4.66 5.63
CA SER A 31 0.29 3.61 4.84
C SER A 31 -0.59 3.14 3.70
N HIS A 32 -1.87 2.88 3.98
CA HIS A 32 -2.80 2.42 2.96
C HIS A 32 -3.05 3.48 1.87
N SER A 33 -2.99 4.77 2.22
CA SER A 33 -3.15 5.83 1.21
C SER A 33 -2.06 5.76 0.14
N PHE A 34 -0.84 5.37 0.50
CA PHE A 34 0.24 5.17 -0.48
C PHE A 34 0.00 3.92 -1.33
N VAL A 35 -0.53 2.85 -0.74
CA VAL A 35 -0.91 1.66 -1.51
C VAL A 35 -2.00 2.03 -2.53
N GLU A 36 -3.02 2.78 -2.12
CA GLU A 36 -4.07 3.25 -3.03
C GLU A 36 -3.52 4.09 -4.18
N MET A 37 -2.59 4.99 -3.87
CA MET A 37 -1.97 5.85 -4.87
C MET A 37 -1.18 5.02 -5.90
N ILE A 38 -0.42 4.03 -5.43
CA ILE A 38 0.34 3.15 -6.31
C ILE A 38 -0.61 2.30 -7.17
N VAL A 39 -1.65 1.72 -6.58
CA VAL A 39 -2.64 0.91 -7.29
C VAL A 39 -3.36 1.76 -8.35
N LYS A 40 -3.72 3.00 -8.01
CA LYS A 40 -4.34 3.91 -8.98
C LYS A 40 -3.39 4.20 -10.13
N SER A 41 -2.12 4.46 -9.85
CA SER A 41 -1.13 4.72 -10.89
C SER A 41 -0.94 3.51 -11.81
N LEU A 42 -0.93 2.29 -11.25
CA LEU A 42 -0.85 1.06 -12.03
C LEU A 42 -2.07 0.89 -12.94
N SER A 43 -3.28 1.16 -12.42
CA SER A 43 -4.50 1.06 -13.24
C SER A 43 -4.51 2.10 -14.36
N ASP A 44 -4.09 3.31 -14.09
CA ASP A 44 -4.02 4.36 -15.10
C ASP A 44 -3.00 4.03 -16.21
N TYR A 45 -1.91 3.37 -15.83
CA TYR A 45 -0.87 2.96 -16.78
C TYR A 45 -1.32 1.79 -17.65
N HIS A 46 -1.88 0.74 -17.05
CA HIS A 46 -2.18 -0.52 -17.74
C HIS A 46 -3.58 -0.54 -18.35
N ILE A 47 -4.53 0.21 -17.78
CA ILE A 47 -5.95 0.13 -18.16
C ILE A 47 -6.53 1.55 -18.31
N PRO A 48 -5.91 2.41 -19.14
CA PRO A 48 -6.29 3.83 -19.20
C PRO A 48 -7.68 4.07 -19.81
N SER A 49 -8.19 3.13 -20.59
CA SER A 49 -9.48 3.26 -21.27
C SER A 49 -10.68 2.87 -20.41
N VAL A 50 -10.45 2.32 -19.21
CA VAL A 50 -11.51 1.84 -18.32
C VAL A 50 -11.67 2.80 -17.16
N LYS A 51 -12.92 3.25 -16.93
CA LYS A 51 -13.23 4.07 -15.76
C LYS A 51 -13.38 3.17 -14.53
N LEU A 52 -12.46 3.30 -13.60
CA LEU A 52 -12.49 2.60 -12.32
C LEU A 52 -12.71 3.64 -11.22
N HIS A 53 -13.78 3.46 -10.45
CA HIS A 53 -14.24 4.50 -9.52
C HIS A 53 -13.65 4.40 -8.12
N ASN A 54 -13.17 3.22 -7.72
CA ASN A 54 -12.65 3.02 -6.37
C ASN A 54 -11.51 2.01 -6.35
N HIS A 55 -10.85 1.96 -5.19
CA HIS A 55 -9.68 1.10 -4.97
C HIS A 55 -10.01 -0.39 -5.18
N ASN A 56 -11.16 -0.85 -4.69
CA ASN A 56 -11.55 -2.25 -4.83
C ASN A 56 -11.70 -2.64 -6.30
N GLN A 57 -12.33 -1.80 -7.12
CA GLN A 57 -12.47 -2.04 -8.55
C GLN A 57 -11.11 -2.11 -9.24
N ARG A 58 -10.18 -1.23 -8.83
CA ARG A 58 -8.81 -1.23 -9.38
C ARG A 58 -8.07 -2.52 -9.04
N LEU A 59 -8.16 -2.97 -7.79
CA LEU A 59 -7.53 -4.22 -7.37
C LEU A 59 -8.07 -5.42 -8.14
N GLU A 60 -9.39 -5.52 -8.26
CA GLU A 60 -10.04 -6.61 -9.00
C GLU A 60 -9.62 -6.62 -10.45
N LYS A 61 -9.57 -5.45 -11.08
CA LYS A 61 -9.19 -5.36 -12.50
C LYS A 61 -7.73 -5.68 -12.73
N LEU A 62 -6.84 -5.19 -11.87
CA LEU A 62 -5.41 -5.49 -11.95
C LEU A 62 -5.14 -6.99 -11.77
N ARG A 63 -5.88 -7.64 -10.88
CA ARG A 63 -5.80 -9.09 -10.70
C ARG A 63 -6.28 -9.83 -11.94
N LYS A 64 -7.44 -9.44 -12.47
CA LYS A 64 -8.04 -10.06 -13.65
C LYS A 64 -7.13 -9.97 -14.86
N GLU A 65 -6.47 -8.83 -15.04
CA GLU A 65 -5.52 -8.62 -16.14
C GLU A 65 -4.12 -9.15 -15.85
N LYS A 66 -3.93 -9.80 -14.69
CA LYS A 66 -2.66 -10.42 -14.25
C LYS A 66 -1.51 -9.43 -14.11
N ILE A 67 -1.81 -8.17 -13.84
CA ILE A 67 -0.81 -7.15 -13.55
C ILE A 67 -0.30 -7.32 -12.13
N ILE A 68 -1.19 -7.71 -11.20
CA ILE A 68 -0.82 -8.17 -9.87
C ILE A 68 -1.19 -9.65 -9.75
N ASP A 69 -0.40 -10.40 -8.98
CA ASP A 69 -0.64 -11.82 -8.76
C ASP A 69 -1.62 -12.05 -7.59
N GLU A 70 -2.01 -13.32 -7.36
CA GLU A 70 -2.94 -13.66 -6.30
C GLU A 70 -2.39 -13.32 -4.91
N PHE A 71 -1.10 -13.48 -4.69
CA PHE A 71 -0.48 -13.12 -3.41
C PHE A 71 -0.60 -11.61 -3.17
N GLN A 72 -0.25 -10.81 -4.16
CA GLN A 72 -0.36 -9.35 -4.07
C GLN A 72 -1.81 -8.92 -3.84
N PHE A 73 -2.75 -9.53 -4.57
CA PHE A 73 -4.17 -9.22 -4.42
C PHE A 73 -4.65 -9.49 -3.00
N LYS A 74 -4.33 -10.67 -2.46
CA LYS A 74 -4.75 -11.05 -1.09
C LYS A 74 -4.17 -10.10 -0.06
N LEU A 75 -2.90 -9.73 -0.24
CA LEU A 75 -2.21 -8.84 0.68
C LEU A 75 -2.83 -7.43 0.67
N TYR A 76 -3.05 -6.87 -0.52
CA TYR A 76 -3.63 -5.53 -0.65
C TYR A 76 -5.09 -5.49 -0.24
N ASP A 77 -5.86 -6.55 -0.52
CA ASP A 77 -7.24 -6.65 -0.09
C ASP A 77 -7.37 -6.74 1.43
N TRP A 78 -6.48 -7.51 2.07
CA TRP A 78 -6.40 -7.54 3.53
C TRP A 78 -6.12 -6.15 4.10
N PHE A 79 -5.20 -5.41 3.50
CA PHE A 79 -4.85 -4.06 3.95
C PHE A 79 -6.03 -3.11 3.79
N ARG A 80 -6.77 -3.23 2.69
CA ARG A 80 -7.98 -2.45 2.45
C ARG A 80 -9.03 -2.70 3.53
N GLU A 81 -9.25 -3.95 3.89
CA GLU A 81 -10.20 -4.30 4.95
C GLU A 81 -9.76 -3.77 6.31
N LEU A 82 -8.48 -3.86 6.61
CA LEU A 82 -7.93 -3.30 7.85
C LEU A 82 -8.11 -1.78 7.90
N ARG A 83 -7.85 -1.10 6.78
CA ARG A 83 -8.06 0.34 6.68
C ARG A 83 -9.52 0.71 6.90
N ASN A 84 -10.45 -0.04 6.33
CA ASN A 84 -11.89 0.21 6.52
C ASN A 84 -12.27 0.04 7.99
N LYS A 85 -11.75 -0.98 8.64
CA LYS A 85 -11.97 -1.19 10.08
C LYS A 85 -11.43 0.00 10.89
N ALA A 86 -10.20 0.43 10.60
CA ALA A 86 -9.58 1.56 11.30
C ALA A 86 -10.34 2.87 11.08
N ALA A 87 -10.86 3.10 9.87
CA ALA A 87 -11.57 4.34 9.53
C ALA A 87 -12.97 4.41 10.12
N HIS A 88 -13.65 3.26 10.27
CA HIS A 88 -15.08 3.22 10.63
C HIS A 88 -15.36 2.71 12.04
N THR A 89 -14.36 2.27 12.78
CA THR A 89 -14.55 1.82 14.16
C THR A 89 -14.28 3.01 15.11
N PRO A 90 -15.27 3.48 15.87
CA PRO A 90 -15.10 4.66 16.73
C PRO A 90 -13.96 4.54 17.73
N ILE A 91 -13.85 3.38 18.38
CA ILE A 91 -12.73 3.08 19.28
C ILE A 91 -11.97 1.91 18.67
N PHE A 92 -10.94 2.24 17.90
CA PHE A 92 -10.16 1.25 17.17
C PHE A 92 -8.95 0.81 17.98
N LYS A 93 -8.70 -0.51 17.96
CA LYS A 93 -7.47 -1.10 18.51
C LYS A 93 -6.97 -2.15 17.56
N LEU A 94 -5.72 -2.03 17.13
CA LEU A 94 -5.06 -3.05 16.32
C LEU A 94 -4.70 -4.23 17.24
N GLU A 95 -5.07 -5.44 16.82
CA GLU A 95 -4.84 -6.66 17.59
C GLU A 95 -4.11 -7.70 16.73
N ASP A 96 -3.43 -8.64 17.37
CA ASP A 96 -2.72 -9.70 16.66
C ASP A 96 -3.66 -10.55 15.81
N SER A 97 -4.92 -10.72 16.24
CA SER A 97 -5.94 -11.44 15.45
C SER A 97 -6.26 -10.78 14.11
N ASP A 98 -6.00 -9.49 13.95
CA ASP A 98 -6.21 -8.80 12.68
C ASP A 98 -5.30 -9.34 11.56
N PHE A 99 -4.23 -10.03 11.94
CA PHE A 99 -3.26 -10.59 10.98
C PHE A 99 -3.53 -12.03 10.60
N GLU A 100 -4.53 -12.68 11.21
CA GLU A 100 -4.84 -14.09 10.95
C GLU A 100 -5.07 -14.41 9.46
N PRO A 101 -5.74 -13.55 8.68
CA PRO A 101 -5.93 -13.84 7.25
C PRO A 101 -4.62 -13.98 6.45
N LEU A 102 -3.51 -13.45 6.99
CA LEU A 102 -2.21 -13.54 6.35
C LEU A 102 -1.39 -14.76 6.78
N TYR A 103 -1.88 -15.53 7.73
CA TYR A 103 -1.19 -16.76 8.17
C TYR A 103 -1.13 -17.74 6.98
N GLY A 104 0.06 -18.25 6.73
CA GLY A 104 0.30 -19.12 5.57
C GLY A 104 0.72 -18.38 4.29
N LEU A 105 0.50 -17.06 4.24
CA LEU A 105 0.93 -16.22 3.11
C LEU A 105 2.22 -15.46 3.43
N VAL A 106 2.36 -15.05 4.69
CA VAL A 106 3.50 -14.27 5.19
C VAL A 106 4.04 -14.97 6.43
N LYS A 107 5.34 -14.89 6.64
CA LYS A 107 5.97 -15.47 7.84
C LYS A 107 5.41 -14.84 9.12
N ARG A 108 5.09 -15.70 10.10
CA ARG A 108 4.45 -15.28 11.35
C ARG A 108 5.25 -14.23 12.12
N GLU A 109 6.56 -14.27 12.06
CA GLU A 109 7.43 -13.30 12.75
C GLU A 109 7.34 -11.88 12.16
N GLN A 110 6.80 -11.74 10.94
CA GLN A 110 6.58 -10.43 10.32
C GLN A 110 5.20 -9.86 10.63
N LEU A 111 4.33 -10.65 11.25
CA LEU A 111 2.94 -10.28 11.52
C LEU A 111 2.74 -9.96 13.01
N GLY A 112 1.75 -9.11 13.28
CA GLY A 112 1.41 -8.73 14.64
C GLY A 112 1.50 -7.23 14.87
N VAL A 113 0.97 -6.78 16.01
CA VAL A 113 0.90 -5.36 16.35
C VAL A 113 2.29 -4.73 16.40
N ASN A 114 3.24 -5.41 17.03
CA ASN A 114 4.60 -4.88 17.21
C ASN A 114 5.42 -4.87 15.91
N SER A 115 5.04 -5.67 14.94
CA SER A 115 5.75 -5.77 13.66
C SER A 115 5.08 -4.98 12.54
N PHE A 116 3.94 -4.37 12.81
CA PHE A 116 3.11 -3.78 11.75
C PHE A 116 3.80 -2.63 11.02
N TYR A 117 4.51 -1.76 11.75
CA TYR A 117 5.24 -0.66 11.10
C TYR A 117 6.26 -1.20 10.09
N SER A 118 7.10 -2.13 10.51
CA SER A 118 8.10 -2.75 9.62
C SER A 118 7.45 -3.50 8.46
N PHE A 119 6.34 -4.19 8.72
CA PHE A 119 5.58 -4.90 7.70
C PHE A 119 5.04 -3.92 6.64
N SER A 120 4.48 -2.79 7.07
CA SER A 120 3.93 -1.77 6.17
C SER A 120 5.01 -1.17 5.28
N ILE A 121 6.16 -0.83 5.86
CA ILE A 121 7.30 -0.28 5.11
C ILE A 121 7.78 -1.30 4.07
N LYS A 122 7.91 -2.56 4.46
CA LYS A 122 8.35 -3.63 3.56
C LYS A 122 7.37 -3.81 2.40
N LEU A 123 6.07 -3.87 2.70
CA LEU A 123 5.02 -4.04 1.69
C LEU A 123 5.08 -2.91 0.66
N ILE A 124 5.14 -1.67 1.12
CA ILE A 124 5.16 -0.50 0.24
C ILE A 124 6.47 -0.46 -0.57
N SER A 125 7.60 -0.80 0.05
CA SER A 125 8.89 -0.86 -0.62
C SER A 125 8.91 -1.90 -1.73
N GLU A 126 8.38 -3.08 -1.48
CA GLU A 126 8.32 -4.15 -2.48
C GLU A 126 7.39 -3.76 -3.63
N LEU A 127 6.23 -3.17 -3.32
CA LEU A 127 5.30 -2.71 -4.34
C LEU A 127 5.92 -1.60 -5.20
N TRP A 128 6.58 -0.64 -4.57
CA TRP A 128 7.28 0.44 -5.25
C TRP A 128 8.36 -0.10 -6.19
N ASN A 129 9.24 -0.97 -5.69
CA ASN A 129 10.36 -1.50 -6.45
C ASN A 129 9.91 -2.39 -7.60
N LYS A 130 8.84 -3.16 -7.41
CA LYS A 130 8.33 -4.08 -8.44
C LYS A 130 7.75 -3.33 -9.65
N HIS A 131 7.18 -2.15 -9.43
CA HIS A 131 6.46 -1.41 -10.46
C HIS A 131 7.07 -0.03 -10.74
N LEU A 132 8.36 0.11 -10.52
CA LEU A 132 9.04 1.41 -10.53
C LEU A 132 8.80 2.22 -11.81
N ASP A 133 8.84 1.56 -12.97
CA ASP A 133 8.69 2.23 -14.25
C ASP A 133 7.26 2.75 -14.47
N GLU A 134 6.25 1.99 -14.01
CA GLU A 134 4.84 2.39 -14.14
C GLU A 134 4.46 3.52 -13.18
N LEU A 135 5.31 3.79 -12.19
CA LEU A 135 5.03 4.79 -11.16
C LEU A 135 5.63 6.17 -11.46
N ALA A 136 6.22 6.34 -12.64
CA ALA A 136 6.81 7.62 -13.03
C ALA A 136 5.88 8.82 -12.82
N PRO A 137 4.57 8.75 -13.12
CA PRO A 137 3.67 9.89 -12.88
C PRO A 137 3.60 10.37 -11.45
N LEU A 138 3.89 9.51 -10.47
CA LEU A 138 3.85 9.89 -9.05
C LEU A 138 5.03 10.78 -8.67
N TYR A 139 6.25 10.39 -9.05
CA TYR A 139 7.45 11.14 -8.66
C TYR A 139 7.81 12.23 -9.65
N MET A 140 7.40 12.11 -10.91
CA MET A 140 7.67 13.16 -11.91
C MET A 140 6.80 14.38 -11.73
N LYS A 141 5.57 14.23 -11.26
CA LYS A 141 4.65 15.34 -11.00
C LYS A 141 5.15 16.32 -9.96
N GLU A 142 5.91 15.82 -8.98
CA GLU A 142 6.44 16.66 -7.91
C GLU A 142 7.44 17.72 -8.42
N TYR A 143 8.03 17.50 -9.58
CA TYR A 143 9.17 18.27 -10.06
C TYR A 143 8.94 18.89 -11.45
N CYS A 144 7.75 18.75 -11.98
CA CYS A 144 7.41 19.33 -13.30
C CYS A 144 6.73 20.67 -13.21
#